data_8144292516d1e23dba0b45bd7e1dafc4
#
_entry.id   8144292516d1e23dba0b45bd7e1dafc4
#
_cell.length_a   1.000
_cell.length_b   1.000
_cell.length_c   1.000
_cell.angle_alpha   90.00
_cell.angle_beta   90.00
_cell.angle_gamma   90.00
#
_symmetry.space_group_name_H-M   'P 1'
#
loop_
_entity.id
_entity.type
_entity.pdbx_description
1 polymer ?
#
loop_
_entity_poly.entity_id
_entity_poly.type
_entity_poly.pdbx_seq_one_letter_code
_entity_poly.pdbx_strand_id
1 'polypeptide(L)'
;MTDKIVVLNTCGSAEEAERLARSLVDRRLASCVTVISPVRSFYRWKGAVADAAEWLLVIKTSRPLFAQLRTVLESAHSYELPEILALPVTEGSPNYLSWMDGELQSADSEPHRRKSVVRRTAKVE
;
A
#
# COMPACT_ATOMS: atom_id res chain seq x y z
N MET A 1 -9.64 -19.44 -2.55
CA MET A 1 -8.62 -18.37 -2.42
C MET A 1 -8.98 -17.21 -3.31
N THR A 2 -8.79 -16.01 -2.81
CA THR A 2 -9.11 -14.81 -3.59
C THR A 2 -7.84 -14.29 -4.27
N ASP A 3 -7.99 -13.29 -5.13
CA ASP A 3 -6.83 -12.59 -5.66
C ASP A 3 -6.43 -11.39 -4.79
N LYS A 4 -7.06 -11.24 -3.65
CA LYS A 4 -6.75 -10.12 -2.75
C LYS A 4 -5.54 -10.44 -1.91
N ILE A 5 -4.80 -9.41 -1.58
CA ILE A 5 -3.63 -9.51 -0.72
C ILE A 5 -3.64 -8.37 0.27
N VAL A 6 -2.92 -8.57 1.37
CA VAL A 6 -2.64 -7.52 2.34
C VAL A 6 -1.15 -7.26 2.28
N VAL A 7 -0.77 -6.00 2.09
CA VAL A 7 0.64 -5.63 2.02
C VAL A 7 0.99 -4.87 3.29
N LEU A 8 2.07 -5.30 3.93
CA LEU A 8 2.59 -4.65 5.13
C LEU A 8 3.72 -3.73 4.76
N ASN A 9 3.70 -2.53 5.32
CA ASN A 9 4.74 -1.52 5.11
C ASN A 9 4.87 -0.71 6.39
N THR A 10 6.10 -0.39 6.78
CA THR A 10 6.31 0.46 7.95
C THR A 10 7.03 1.72 7.50
N CYS A 11 6.77 2.82 8.20
CA CYS A 11 7.46 4.08 7.93
C CYS A 11 7.70 4.84 9.23
N GLY A 12 8.44 5.91 9.15
CA GLY A 12 9.02 6.53 10.33
C GLY A 12 8.26 7.70 10.92
N SER A 13 7.17 8.12 10.31
CA SER A 13 6.42 9.26 10.84
C SER A 13 4.96 9.17 10.46
N ALA A 14 4.12 9.85 11.23
CA ALA A 14 2.69 9.91 10.95
C ALA A 14 2.43 10.59 9.61
N GLU A 15 3.19 11.65 9.33
CA GLU A 15 3.02 12.39 8.09
C GLU A 15 3.31 11.53 6.88
N GLU A 16 4.39 10.76 6.95
CA GLU A 16 4.72 9.88 5.83
C GLU A 16 3.67 8.80 5.66
N ALA A 17 3.20 8.22 6.78
CA ALA A 17 2.17 7.20 6.72
C ALA A 17 0.91 7.73 6.03
N GLU A 18 0.50 8.92 6.41
CA GLU A 18 -0.70 9.52 5.83
C GLU A 18 -0.50 9.82 4.34
N ARG A 19 0.66 10.35 3.98
CA ARG A 19 0.94 10.66 2.59
C ARG A 19 0.95 9.41 1.71
N LEU A 20 1.60 8.35 2.18
CA LEU A 20 1.63 7.11 1.43
C LEU A 20 0.24 6.50 1.32
N ALA A 21 -0.51 6.48 2.43
CA ALA A 21 -1.84 5.90 2.42
C ALA A 21 -2.77 6.62 1.45
N ARG A 22 -2.78 7.95 1.50
CA ARG A 22 -3.65 8.73 0.62
C ARG A 22 -3.26 8.53 -0.83
N SER A 23 -1.96 8.48 -1.13
CA SER A 23 -1.50 8.31 -2.49
C SER A 23 -1.95 6.97 -3.08
N LEU A 24 -1.82 5.90 -2.29
CA LEU A 24 -2.20 4.58 -2.79
C LEU A 24 -3.70 4.47 -3.03
N VAL A 25 -4.50 5.02 -2.12
CA VAL A 25 -5.95 4.97 -2.28
C VAL A 25 -6.38 5.87 -3.44
N ASP A 26 -5.80 7.05 -3.55
CA ASP A 26 -6.14 7.98 -4.61
C ASP A 26 -5.82 7.40 -5.99
N ARG A 27 -4.72 6.69 -6.10
CA ARG A 27 -4.31 6.06 -7.35
C ARG A 27 -5.07 4.77 -7.63
N ARG A 28 -5.93 4.36 -6.71
CA ARG A 28 -6.70 3.13 -6.81
C ARG A 28 -5.80 1.90 -6.88
N LEU A 29 -4.63 2.01 -6.26
CA LEU A 29 -3.71 0.88 -6.07
C LEU A 29 -4.01 0.16 -4.77
N ALA A 30 -4.79 0.75 -3.89
CA ALA A 30 -5.27 0.12 -2.67
C ALA A 30 -6.72 0.53 -2.49
N SER A 31 -7.53 -0.40 -2.02
CA SER A 31 -8.91 -0.09 -1.69
C SER A 31 -9.01 0.56 -0.32
N CYS A 32 -8.07 0.24 0.54
CA CYS A 32 -8.08 0.73 1.91
C CYS A 32 -6.67 0.60 2.47
N VAL A 33 -6.24 1.58 3.25
CA VAL A 33 -4.99 1.50 4.00
C VAL A 33 -5.30 1.82 5.44
N THR A 34 -5.05 0.87 6.32
CA THR A 34 -5.20 1.07 7.76
C THR A 34 -3.84 1.39 8.33
N VAL A 35 -3.76 2.45 9.13
CA VAL A 35 -2.50 2.85 9.75
C VAL A 35 -2.59 2.54 11.23
N ILE A 36 -1.62 1.75 11.71
CA ILE A 36 -1.54 1.40 13.13
C ILE A 36 -0.33 2.15 13.70
N SER A 37 -0.53 2.94 14.74
CA SER A 37 0.54 3.75 15.30
C SER A 37 0.36 3.97 16.78
N PRO A 38 1.46 4.07 17.52
CA PRO A 38 2.79 3.66 17.08
C PRO A 38 3.01 2.17 17.31
N VAL A 39 3.94 1.59 16.57
CA VAL A 39 4.40 0.22 16.82
C VAL A 39 5.89 0.27 17.11
N ARG A 40 6.40 -0.77 17.79
CA ARG A 40 7.83 -0.89 18.04
C ARG A 40 8.36 -2.02 17.19
N SER A 41 9.39 -1.73 16.39
CA SER A 41 10.04 -2.72 15.56
C SER A 41 11.45 -2.94 16.06
N PHE A 42 11.85 -4.20 16.19
CA PHE A 42 13.20 -4.58 16.60
C PHE A 42 13.81 -5.35 15.45
N TYR A 43 15.02 -4.97 15.02
CA TYR A 43 15.59 -5.56 13.82
C TYR A 43 17.11 -5.45 13.89
N ARG A 44 17.79 -6.23 13.05
CA ARG A 44 19.23 -6.16 12.97
C ARG A 44 19.60 -5.19 11.85
N TRP A 45 20.49 -4.28 12.18
CA TRP A 45 20.94 -3.29 11.23
C TRP A 45 22.42 -3.05 11.48
N LYS A 46 23.24 -3.28 10.45
CA LYS A 46 24.68 -3.07 10.49
C LYS A 46 25.32 -3.78 11.67
N GLY A 47 24.92 -5.02 11.87
CA GLY A 47 25.54 -5.89 12.86
C GLY A 47 25.03 -5.77 14.27
N ALA A 48 24.03 -4.95 14.52
CA ALA A 48 23.52 -4.75 15.88
C ALA A 48 22.00 -4.78 15.87
N VAL A 49 21.42 -5.02 17.04
CA VAL A 49 19.97 -4.93 17.21
C VAL A 49 19.60 -3.47 17.38
N ALA A 50 18.71 -3.02 16.53
CA ALA A 50 18.16 -1.67 16.60
C ALA A 50 16.68 -1.75 16.88
N ASP A 51 16.08 -0.65 17.35
CA ASP A 51 14.63 -0.58 17.48
C ASP A 51 14.18 0.81 17.12
N ALA A 52 12.91 0.88 16.73
CA ALA A 52 12.35 2.15 16.29
C ALA A 52 10.85 2.16 16.53
N ALA A 53 10.32 3.34 16.81
CA ALA A 53 8.89 3.57 16.78
C ALA A 53 8.50 3.77 15.34
N GLU A 54 7.47 3.08 14.89
CA GLU A 54 7.07 3.14 13.49
C GLU A 54 5.56 3.18 13.35
N TRP A 55 5.13 3.49 12.15
CA TRP A 55 3.73 3.48 11.75
C TRP A 55 3.58 2.34 10.76
N LEU A 56 2.63 1.44 11.06
CA LEU A 56 2.43 0.24 10.23
C LEU A 56 1.25 0.48 9.31
N LEU A 57 1.50 0.35 8.01
CA LEU A 57 0.45 0.43 7.01
C LEU A 57 0.01 -0.99 6.66
N VAL A 58 -1.29 -1.22 6.77
CA VAL A 58 -1.92 -2.48 6.37
C VAL A 58 -2.72 -2.16 5.12
N ILE A 59 -2.19 -2.54 3.97
CA ILE A 59 -2.67 -2.11 2.66
C ILE A 59 -3.48 -3.23 2.02
N LYS A 60 -4.74 -2.95 1.70
CA LYS A 60 -5.61 -3.97 1.09
C LYS A 60 -5.68 -3.71 -0.40
N THR A 61 -5.26 -4.70 -1.18
CA THR A 61 -5.20 -4.56 -2.63
C THR A 61 -5.38 -5.94 -3.28
N SER A 62 -5.05 -6.05 -4.55
CA SER A 62 -5.14 -7.32 -5.27
C SER A 62 -3.78 -7.69 -5.83
N ARG A 63 -3.59 -9.00 -6.03
CA ARG A 63 -2.32 -9.53 -6.49
C ARG A 63 -1.84 -8.90 -7.80
N PRO A 64 -2.71 -8.70 -8.82
CA PRO A 64 -2.21 -8.11 -10.07
C PRO A 64 -1.69 -6.68 -9.92
N LEU A 65 -2.04 -5.98 -8.85
CA LEU A 65 -1.58 -4.61 -8.66
C LEU A 65 -0.32 -4.52 -7.82
N PHE A 66 0.19 -5.65 -7.31
CA PHE A 66 1.29 -5.59 -6.37
C PHE A 66 2.55 -4.97 -6.95
N ALA A 67 2.92 -5.34 -8.19
CA ALA A 67 4.15 -4.82 -8.78
C ALA A 67 4.10 -3.29 -8.90
N GLN A 68 2.96 -2.78 -9.31
CA GLN A 68 2.75 -1.35 -9.46
C GLN A 68 2.76 -0.64 -8.11
N LEU A 69 2.07 -1.23 -7.14
CA LEU A 69 2.03 -0.70 -5.78
C LEU A 69 3.44 -0.67 -5.17
N ARG A 70 4.20 -1.75 -5.36
CA ARG A 70 5.56 -1.81 -4.84
C ARG A 70 6.42 -0.70 -5.44
N THR A 71 6.30 -0.48 -6.75
CA THR A 71 7.08 0.57 -7.39
C THR A 71 6.77 1.94 -6.80
N VAL A 72 5.49 2.22 -6.56
CA VAL A 72 5.10 3.50 -5.98
C VAL A 72 5.65 3.64 -4.56
N LEU A 73 5.53 2.58 -3.76
CA LEU A 73 6.04 2.62 -2.39
C LEU A 73 7.56 2.84 -2.38
N GLU A 74 8.28 2.09 -3.21
CA GLU A 74 9.73 2.20 -3.21
C GLU A 74 10.20 3.59 -3.62
N SER A 75 9.52 4.20 -4.58
CA SER A 75 9.96 5.51 -5.06
C SER A 75 9.54 6.64 -4.13
N ALA A 76 8.50 6.44 -3.33
CA ALA A 76 7.98 7.50 -2.45
C ALA A 76 8.46 7.37 -1.01
N HIS A 77 9.05 6.24 -0.64
CA HIS A 77 9.39 5.96 0.74
C HIS A 77 10.68 6.67 1.14
N SER A 78 10.74 7.12 2.40
CA SER A 78 11.94 7.75 2.93
C SER A 78 13.03 6.73 3.29
N TYR A 79 12.66 5.48 3.54
CA TYR A 79 13.62 4.45 3.88
C TYR A 79 14.35 3.98 2.62
N GLU A 80 15.62 3.70 2.79
CA GLU A 80 16.42 3.10 1.73
C GLU A 80 15.95 1.68 1.44
N LEU A 81 15.53 0.96 2.47
CA LEU A 81 15.11 -0.43 2.36
C LEU A 81 13.78 -0.61 3.08
N PRO A 82 12.67 -0.23 2.45
CA PRO A 82 11.38 -0.34 3.13
C PRO A 82 10.88 -1.78 3.17
N GLU A 83 10.18 -2.12 4.26
CA GLU A 83 9.49 -3.39 4.34
C GLU A 83 8.28 -3.36 3.42
N ILE A 84 8.20 -4.32 2.50
CA ILE A 84 7.03 -4.46 1.62
C ILE A 84 6.79 -5.95 1.48
N LEU A 85 5.79 -6.46 2.21
CA LEU A 85 5.50 -7.88 2.26
C LEU A 85 4.04 -8.10 1.91
N ALA A 86 3.77 -9.01 1.00
CA ALA A 86 2.40 -9.32 0.59
C ALA A 86 1.97 -10.65 1.20
N LEU A 87 0.78 -10.65 1.79
CA LEU A 87 0.19 -11.83 2.39
C LEU A 87 -1.10 -12.16 1.63
N PRO A 88 -1.33 -13.43 1.31
CA PRO A 88 -2.56 -13.78 0.58
C PRO A 88 -3.78 -13.72 1.50
N VAL A 89 -4.90 -13.27 0.94
CA VAL A 89 -6.18 -13.33 1.61
C VAL A 89 -6.88 -14.58 1.07
N THR A 90 -7.01 -15.59 1.93
CA THR A 90 -7.57 -16.85 1.47
C THR A 90 -9.08 -16.79 1.34
N GLU A 91 -9.75 -16.06 2.23
CA GLU A 91 -11.20 -15.94 2.23
C GLU A 91 -11.59 -14.55 2.73
N GLY A 92 -12.72 -14.08 2.28
CA GLY A 92 -13.24 -12.81 2.75
C GLY A 92 -14.74 -12.75 2.55
N SER A 93 -15.37 -11.80 3.20
CA SER A 93 -16.79 -11.56 3.00
C SER A 93 -17.04 -11.19 1.53
N PRO A 94 -17.97 -11.86 0.85
CA PRO A 94 -18.16 -11.60 -0.59
C PRO A 94 -18.49 -10.14 -0.91
N ASN A 95 -19.30 -9.51 -0.07
CA ASN A 95 -19.65 -8.11 -0.34
C ASN A 95 -18.44 -7.19 -0.18
N TYR A 96 -17.59 -7.47 0.80
CA TYR A 96 -16.40 -6.66 1.00
C TYR A 96 -15.41 -6.85 -0.14
N LEU A 97 -15.22 -8.09 -0.58
CA LEU A 97 -14.33 -8.37 -1.70
C LEU A 97 -14.83 -7.70 -2.97
N SER A 98 -16.14 -7.70 -3.17
CA SER A 98 -16.73 -7.03 -4.32
C SER A 98 -16.52 -5.51 -4.25
N TRP A 99 -16.66 -4.95 -3.05
CA TRP A 99 -16.39 -3.53 -2.86
C TRP A 99 -14.95 -3.20 -3.23
N MET A 100 -14.00 -4.04 -2.80
CA MET A 100 -12.61 -3.84 -3.16
C MET A 100 -12.42 -3.82 -4.67
N ASP A 101 -13.05 -4.76 -5.38
CA ASP A 101 -12.94 -4.79 -6.83
C ASP A 101 -13.38 -3.49 -7.47
N GLY A 102 -14.44 -2.89 -6.94
CA GLY A 102 -14.96 -1.65 -7.50
C GLY A 102 -14.07 -0.45 -7.25
N GLU A 103 -13.23 -0.51 -6.20
CA GLU A 103 -12.39 0.62 -5.86
C GLU A 103 -10.98 0.52 -6.42
N LEU A 104 -10.56 -0.67 -6.83
CA LEU A 104 -9.21 -0.87 -7.35
C LEU A 104 -9.17 -0.60 -8.85
N GLN A 105 -8.04 -0.10 -9.34
CA GLN A 105 -7.89 0.10 -10.77
C GLN A 105 -7.69 -1.25 -11.45
N SER A 106 -7.89 -1.27 -12.77
CA SER A 106 -7.65 -2.46 -13.55
C SER A 106 -6.15 -2.68 -13.69
N ALA A 107 -5.72 -3.95 -13.58
CA ALA A 107 -4.32 -4.30 -13.79
C ALA A 107 -3.88 -4.03 -15.22
N ASP A 108 -4.83 -3.89 -16.13
CA ASP A 108 -4.53 -3.62 -17.54
C ASP A 108 -4.29 -2.15 -17.82
N SER A 109 -4.44 -1.28 -16.82
CA SER A 109 -4.25 0.15 -17.04
C SER A 109 -2.81 0.42 -17.41
N GLU A 110 -2.61 1.11 -18.53
CA GLU A 110 -1.30 1.48 -18.99
C GLU A 110 -0.89 2.80 -18.40
N PRO A 111 0.40 3.00 -18.17
CA PRO A 111 0.85 4.28 -17.62
C PRO A 111 0.40 5.49 -18.44
N HIS A 112 0.46 5.39 -19.76
CA HIS A 112 0.07 6.53 -20.59
C HIS A 112 -1.44 6.74 -20.54
N ARG A 113 -2.22 5.68 -20.52
CA ARG A 113 -3.67 5.78 -20.39
C ARG A 113 -4.04 6.31 -19.01
N ARG A 114 -3.31 5.86 -18.02
CA ARG A 114 -3.55 6.29 -16.67
C ARG A 114 -3.25 7.76 -16.48
N LYS A 115 -2.30 8.29 -17.24
CA LYS A 115 -1.99 9.69 -17.12
C LYS A 115 -3.17 10.58 -17.48
N SER A 116 -3.91 10.22 -18.50
CA SER A 116 -5.09 11.00 -18.84
C SER A 116 -6.16 10.84 -17.79
N VAL A 117 -6.22 9.71 -17.13
CA VAL A 117 -7.18 9.48 -16.06
C VAL A 117 -6.72 10.17 -14.78
N VAL A 118 -5.43 10.20 -14.56
CA VAL A 118 -4.86 10.75 -13.34
C VAL A 118 -5.25 12.22 -13.16
N ARG A 119 -5.31 12.97 -14.24
CA ARG A 119 -5.68 14.37 -14.11
C ARG A 119 -7.05 14.50 -13.48
N ARG A 120 -7.97 13.64 -13.85
CA ARG A 120 -9.28 13.65 -13.25
C ARG A 120 -9.23 13.17 -11.82
N THR A 121 -8.45 12.14 -11.56
CA THR A 121 -8.32 11.59 -10.23
C THR A 121 -7.71 12.60 -9.28
N ALA A 122 -6.72 13.32 -9.75
CA ALA A 122 -6.05 14.29 -8.91
C ALA A 122 -6.99 15.37 -8.42
N LYS A 123 -8.08 15.59 -9.12
CA LYS A 123 -9.03 16.62 -8.70
C LYS A 123 -10.02 16.11 -7.68
N VAL A 124 -10.10 14.81 -7.53
CA VAL A 124 -11.06 14.22 -6.63
C VAL A 124 -10.67 14.46 -5.18
N GLU A 125 -9.39 14.51 -4.90
CA GLU A 125 -8.95 14.70 -3.53
C GLU A 125 -9.02 16.08 -3.07
#